data_084acf6a2ae76016253e829288ad16b2
#
_entry.id   084acf6a2ae76016253e829288ad16b2
#
_cell.length_a   1.000
_cell.length_b   1.000
_cell.length_c   1.000
_cell.angle_alpha   90.00
_cell.angle_beta   90.00
_cell.angle_gamma   90.00
#
_symmetry.space_group_name_H-M   'P 1'
#
loop_
_entity.id
_entity.type
_entity.pdbx_description
1 polymer ?
#
loop_
_entity_poly.entity_id
_entity_poly.type
_entity_poly.pdbx_seq_one_letter_code
_entity_poly.pdbx_strand_id
1 'polypeptide(L)'
;MRNAGLEEAQAGIKIAGRNINNLRFADYTNFMAESEDLKSLLMKVKEESDKVGLKLNIQKTRIMASSPITSWQIDGEMVETVADSIFGGSKITGDGDCTHEVKRCLILGRKVMTNLDSILKSRDITLPIKVHLVKAMVFPVVMYGCESWPIKKAECRRIDAF
;
A
#
# COMPACT_ATOMS: atom_id res chain seq x y z
N MET A 1 -16.48 11.56 -7.41
CA MET A 1 -15.83 10.41 -8.06
C MET A 1 -16.73 9.17 -8.25
N ARG A 2 -17.76 8.92 -7.44
CA ARG A 2 -18.68 7.79 -7.67
C ARG A 2 -19.37 7.81 -9.07
N ASN A 3 -19.54 8.96 -9.69
CA ASN A 3 -20.26 9.15 -10.95
C ASN A 3 -19.34 9.33 -12.18
N ALA A 4 -18.04 9.06 -12.07
CA ALA A 4 -17.11 9.26 -13.20
C ALA A 4 -17.17 8.15 -14.28
N GLY A 5 -18.15 7.23 -14.23
CA GLY A 5 -18.31 6.15 -15.20
C GLY A 5 -17.12 5.18 -15.26
N LEU A 6 -16.30 5.15 -14.20
CA LEU A 6 -15.10 4.32 -14.13
C LEU A 6 -15.41 2.83 -13.99
N GLU A 7 -16.63 2.49 -13.54
CA GLU A 7 -17.07 1.10 -13.37
C GLU A 7 -17.37 0.42 -14.72
N GLU A 8 -17.67 1.20 -15.77
CA GLU A 8 -17.94 0.70 -17.14
C GLU A 8 -16.67 0.64 -18.01
N ALA A 9 -15.55 1.16 -17.55
CA ALA A 9 -14.30 1.10 -18.29
C ALA A 9 -13.82 -0.36 -18.38
N GLN A 10 -13.57 -0.86 -19.59
CA GLN A 10 -12.96 -2.18 -19.84
C GLN A 10 -11.52 -2.24 -19.30
N ALA A 11 -10.90 -1.09 -19.05
CA ALA A 11 -9.59 -0.96 -18.43
C ALA A 11 -9.57 -1.51 -17.00
N GLY A 12 -8.55 -2.25 -16.64
CA GLY A 12 -8.37 -2.79 -15.30
C GLY A 12 -7.62 -4.13 -15.28
N ILE A 13 -7.41 -4.65 -14.08
CA ILE A 13 -6.77 -5.95 -13.85
C ILE A 13 -7.82 -6.94 -13.37
N LYS A 14 -7.87 -8.12 -13.95
CA LYS A 14 -8.78 -9.19 -13.52
C LYS A 14 -8.24 -9.91 -12.29
N ILE A 15 -8.93 -9.79 -11.16
CA ILE A 15 -8.61 -10.50 -9.93
C ILE A 15 -9.82 -11.34 -9.53
N ALA A 16 -9.66 -12.65 -9.41
CA ALA A 16 -10.73 -13.59 -9.08
C ALA A 16 -12.00 -13.40 -9.94
N GLY A 17 -11.84 -13.17 -11.25
CA GLY A 17 -12.93 -12.98 -12.22
C GLY A 17 -13.59 -11.61 -12.20
N ARG A 18 -13.18 -10.70 -11.31
CA ARG A 18 -13.66 -9.32 -11.24
C ARG A 18 -12.64 -8.37 -11.86
N ASN A 19 -13.12 -7.42 -12.66
CA ASN A 19 -12.27 -6.36 -13.18
C ASN A 19 -12.09 -5.27 -12.12
N ILE A 20 -10.84 -5.02 -11.70
CA ILE A 20 -10.49 -3.99 -10.72
C ILE A 20 -9.64 -2.94 -11.44
N ASN A 21 -10.14 -1.74 -11.56
CA ASN A 21 -9.45 -0.62 -12.19
C ASN A 21 -9.05 0.49 -11.23
N ASN A 22 -9.58 0.50 -10.02
CA ASN A 22 -9.21 1.48 -9.00
C ASN A 22 -9.36 0.92 -7.58
N LEU A 23 -8.50 1.41 -6.67
CA LEU A 23 -8.61 1.23 -5.23
C LEU A 23 -8.62 2.61 -4.58
N ARG A 24 -9.58 2.85 -3.68
CA ARG A 24 -9.75 4.14 -3.01
C ARG A 24 -9.63 3.99 -1.51
N PHE A 25 -8.83 4.86 -0.91
CA PHE A 25 -8.68 4.95 0.54
C PHE A 25 -8.58 6.42 0.93
N ALA A 26 -9.59 6.94 1.59
CA ALA A 26 -9.72 8.37 1.92
C ALA A 26 -9.61 9.25 0.66
N ASP A 27 -8.62 10.13 0.60
CA ASP A 27 -8.28 11.01 -0.52
C ASP A 27 -7.32 10.38 -1.54
N TYR A 28 -6.78 9.19 -1.23
CA TYR A 28 -5.92 8.45 -2.14
C TYR A 28 -6.72 7.59 -3.11
N THR A 29 -6.38 7.65 -4.37
CA THR A 29 -6.93 6.77 -5.40
C THR A 29 -5.80 6.16 -6.20
N ASN A 30 -5.73 4.84 -6.22
CA ASN A 30 -4.82 4.09 -7.09
C ASN A 30 -5.60 3.55 -8.28
N PHE A 31 -5.11 3.80 -9.48
CA PHE A 31 -5.61 3.22 -10.71
C PHE A 31 -4.74 2.06 -11.12
N MET A 32 -5.37 1.01 -11.63
CA MET A 32 -4.71 -0.22 -12.08
C MET A 32 -5.23 -0.57 -13.46
N ALA A 33 -4.32 -0.66 -14.43
CA ALA A 33 -4.60 -1.12 -15.77
C ALA A 33 -3.30 -1.46 -16.51
N GLU A 34 -3.39 -2.02 -17.71
CA GLU A 34 -2.28 -2.06 -18.65
C GLU A 34 -1.90 -0.66 -19.10
N SER A 35 -0.68 -0.47 -19.62
CA SER A 35 -0.07 0.86 -19.80
C SER A 35 -0.92 1.85 -20.61
N GLU A 36 -1.46 1.43 -21.75
CA GLU A 36 -2.27 2.28 -22.63
C GLU A 36 -3.63 2.62 -22.01
N ASP A 37 -4.25 1.63 -21.40
CA ASP A 37 -5.53 1.79 -20.72
C ASP A 37 -5.41 2.68 -19.48
N LEU A 38 -4.27 2.61 -18.77
CA LEU A 38 -4.02 3.45 -17.60
C LEU A 38 -3.96 4.93 -17.96
N LYS A 39 -3.35 5.26 -19.12
CA LYS A 39 -3.27 6.64 -19.61
C LYS A 39 -4.67 7.18 -19.94
N SER A 40 -5.48 6.40 -20.67
CA SER A 40 -6.84 6.78 -21.03
C SER A 40 -7.72 6.95 -19.78
N LEU A 41 -7.58 6.04 -18.81
CA LEU A 41 -8.29 6.10 -17.53
C LEU A 41 -7.94 7.35 -16.73
N LEU A 42 -6.65 7.69 -16.65
CA LEU A 42 -6.17 8.87 -15.93
C LEU A 42 -6.65 10.17 -16.57
N MET A 43 -6.62 10.26 -17.92
CA MET A 43 -7.14 11.42 -18.63
C MET A 43 -8.65 11.60 -18.43
N LYS A 44 -9.43 10.52 -18.46
CA LYS A 44 -10.86 10.55 -18.16
C LYS A 44 -11.16 11.03 -16.74
N VAL A 45 -10.38 10.55 -15.75
CA VAL A 45 -10.51 11.00 -14.36
C VAL A 45 -10.18 12.48 -14.22
N LYS A 46 -9.14 12.95 -14.93
CA LYS A 46 -8.77 14.36 -14.95
C LYS A 46 -9.92 15.22 -15.50
N GLU A 47 -10.45 14.88 -16.67
CA GLU A 47 -11.57 15.61 -17.28
C GLU A 47 -12.81 15.68 -16.36
N GLU A 48 -13.17 14.55 -15.74
CA GLU A 48 -14.31 14.51 -14.80
C GLU A 48 -14.02 15.31 -13.52
N SER A 49 -12.77 15.33 -13.05
CA SER A 49 -12.37 16.12 -11.89
C SER A 49 -12.41 17.62 -12.18
N ASP A 50 -11.94 18.03 -13.35
CA ASP A 50 -11.95 19.43 -13.79
C ASP A 50 -13.38 19.99 -13.91
N LYS A 51 -14.35 19.17 -14.36
CA LYS A 51 -15.78 19.55 -14.43
C LYS A 51 -16.39 19.92 -13.07
N VAL A 52 -15.86 19.33 -11.99
CA VAL A 52 -16.30 19.62 -10.60
C VAL A 52 -15.35 20.56 -9.87
N GLY A 53 -14.42 21.19 -10.59
CA GLY A 53 -13.47 22.15 -10.02
C GLY A 53 -12.32 21.54 -9.22
N LEU A 54 -12.11 20.21 -9.31
CA LEU A 54 -11.01 19.52 -8.66
C LEU A 54 -9.85 19.33 -9.64
N LYS A 55 -8.67 19.82 -9.29
CA LYS A 55 -7.46 19.66 -10.11
C LYS A 55 -6.62 18.48 -9.66
N LEU A 56 -6.17 17.67 -10.62
CA LEU A 56 -5.22 16.60 -10.37
C LEU A 56 -3.87 17.21 -9.94
N ASN A 57 -3.33 16.77 -8.81
CA ASN A 57 -2.01 17.20 -8.36
C ASN A 57 -0.93 16.31 -8.98
N ILE A 58 -0.33 16.76 -10.08
CA ILE A 58 0.67 16.00 -10.84
C ILE A 58 1.91 15.71 -10.00
N GLN A 59 2.35 16.65 -9.15
CA GLN A 59 3.52 16.48 -8.29
C GLN A 59 3.33 15.38 -7.21
N LYS A 60 2.07 15.10 -6.84
CA LYS A 60 1.72 14.00 -5.91
C LYS A 60 1.30 12.72 -6.63
N THR A 61 1.12 12.78 -7.95
CA THR A 61 0.79 11.62 -8.78
C THR A 61 2.05 10.82 -9.05
N ARG A 62 2.01 9.52 -8.82
CA ARG A 62 3.13 8.60 -9.01
C ARG A 62 2.67 7.41 -9.82
N ILE A 63 3.57 6.91 -10.65
CA ILE A 63 3.35 5.72 -11.47
C ILE A 63 4.27 4.62 -10.99
N MET A 64 3.70 3.46 -10.75
CA MET A 64 4.44 2.24 -10.45
C MET A 64 4.09 1.20 -11.51
N ALA A 65 5.10 0.55 -12.07
CA ALA A 65 4.92 -0.49 -13.07
C ALA A 65 5.77 -1.71 -12.76
N SER A 66 5.31 -2.86 -13.22
CA SER A 66 6.05 -4.12 -13.15
C SER A 66 7.15 -4.24 -14.21
N SER A 67 7.10 -3.40 -15.26
CA SER A 67 8.08 -3.32 -16.33
C SER A 67 8.61 -1.90 -16.50
N PRO A 68 9.80 -1.68 -17.06
CA PRO A 68 10.34 -0.35 -17.26
C PRO A 68 9.43 0.51 -18.13
N ILE A 69 8.96 1.63 -17.59
CA ILE A 69 8.22 2.67 -18.34
C ILE A 69 9.19 3.78 -18.68
N THR A 70 9.20 4.19 -19.96
CA THR A 70 10.16 5.15 -20.47
C THR A 70 9.93 6.57 -19.96
N SER A 71 8.74 7.07 -19.95
CA SER A 71 8.37 8.34 -19.30
C SER A 71 6.89 8.60 -19.49
N TRP A 72 6.26 9.21 -18.48
CA TRP A 72 4.88 9.64 -18.57
C TRP A 72 4.77 11.14 -18.38
N GLN A 73 3.99 11.78 -19.25
CA GLN A 73 3.69 13.22 -19.16
C GLN A 73 2.18 13.43 -19.10
N ILE A 74 1.77 14.33 -18.24
CA ILE A 74 0.39 14.84 -18.13
C ILE A 74 0.49 16.36 -18.27
N ASP A 75 -0.18 16.91 -19.28
CA ASP A 75 -0.14 18.37 -19.58
C ASP A 75 1.26 18.95 -19.77
N GLY A 76 2.19 18.16 -20.28
CA GLY A 76 3.59 18.56 -20.45
C GLY A 76 4.45 18.45 -19.19
N GLU A 77 3.87 18.10 -18.04
CA GLU A 77 4.61 17.83 -16.81
C GLU A 77 4.96 16.34 -16.70
N MET A 78 6.19 16.05 -16.27
CA MET A 78 6.66 14.69 -16.05
C MET A 78 6.04 14.12 -14.79
N VAL A 79 5.49 12.91 -14.88
CA VAL A 79 5.00 12.16 -13.71
C VAL A 79 6.13 11.28 -13.16
N GLU A 80 6.33 11.33 -11.84
CA GLU A 80 7.35 10.55 -11.17
C GLU A 80 7.06 9.04 -11.27
N THR A 81 8.03 8.28 -11.79
CA THR A 81 7.97 6.82 -11.78
C THR A 81 8.70 6.30 -10.56
N VAL A 82 8.04 5.46 -9.78
CA VAL A 82 8.55 4.93 -8.52
C VAL A 82 8.58 3.40 -8.54
N ALA A 83 9.59 2.82 -7.88
CA ALA A 83 9.71 1.37 -7.72
C ALA A 83 8.79 0.84 -6.61
N ASP A 84 8.47 1.69 -5.63
CA ASP A 84 7.60 1.35 -4.51
C ASP A 84 6.75 2.55 -4.07
N SER A 85 5.66 2.27 -3.39
CA SER A 85 4.75 3.29 -2.84
C SER A 85 4.14 2.81 -1.52
N ILE A 86 3.71 3.74 -0.67
CA ILE A 86 2.96 3.41 0.54
C ILE A 86 1.48 3.65 0.27
N PHE A 87 0.68 2.60 0.37
CA PHE A 87 -0.76 2.67 0.25
C PHE A 87 -1.43 2.04 1.47
N GLY A 88 -2.36 2.77 2.10
CA GLY A 88 -3.03 2.31 3.32
C GLY A 88 -2.07 1.98 4.47
N GLY A 89 -0.88 2.57 4.50
CA GLY A 89 0.16 2.29 5.51
C GLY A 89 1.07 1.10 5.20
N SER A 90 0.80 0.33 4.13
CA SER A 90 1.64 -0.78 3.66
C SER A 90 2.49 -0.38 2.47
N LYS A 91 3.73 -0.84 2.43
CA LYS A 91 4.65 -0.63 1.32
C LYS A 91 4.38 -1.64 0.22
N ILE A 92 4.05 -1.15 -0.97
CA ILE A 92 3.79 -1.94 -2.18
C ILE A 92 4.94 -1.72 -3.15
N THR A 93 5.41 -2.79 -3.79
CA THR A 93 6.46 -2.77 -4.82
C THR A 93 5.89 -3.21 -6.16
N GLY A 94 6.47 -2.74 -7.26
CA GLY A 94 6.03 -3.07 -8.61
C GLY A 94 6.19 -4.56 -8.98
N ASP A 95 7.11 -5.26 -8.32
CA ASP A 95 7.34 -6.71 -8.48
C ASP A 95 6.46 -7.57 -7.53
N GLY A 96 5.68 -6.94 -6.66
CA GLY A 96 4.84 -7.62 -5.68
C GLY A 96 5.61 -8.31 -4.54
N ASP A 97 6.91 -8.04 -4.36
CA ASP A 97 7.68 -8.63 -3.26
C ASP A 97 7.41 -7.94 -1.91
N CYS A 98 6.89 -8.70 -0.94
CA CYS A 98 6.57 -8.19 0.39
C CYS A 98 7.76 -8.21 1.38
N THR A 99 8.94 -8.70 0.98
CA THR A 99 10.10 -8.85 1.87
C THR A 99 10.49 -7.54 2.56
N HIS A 100 10.44 -6.42 1.86
CA HIS A 100 10.76 -5.11 2.42
C HIS A 100 9.71 -4.65 3.43
N GLU A 101 8.43 -4.92 3.14
CA GLU A 101 7.33 -4.58 4.05
C GLU A 101 7.38 -5.41 5.33
N VAL A 102 7.56 -6.72 5.22
CA VAL A 102 7.75 -7.61 6.38
C VAL A 102 8.90 -7.13 7.28
N LYS A 103 10.06 -6.83 6.69
CA LYS A 103 11.20 -6.28 7.44
C LYS A 103 10.86 -4.97 8.14
N ARG A 104 10.17 -4.05 7.45
CA ARG A 104 9.74 -2.76 8.01
C ARG A 104 8.82 -2.96 9.21
N CYS A 105 7.81 -3.82 9.10
CA CYS A 105 6.87 -4.12 10.18
C CYS A 105 7.58 -4.77 11.39
N LEU A 106 8.51 -5.70 11.17
CA LEU A 106 9.33 -6.29 12.25
C LEU A 106 10.20 -5.24 12.97
N ILE A 107 10.79 -4.29 12.23
CA ILE A 107 11.56 -3.19 12.83
C ILE A 107 10.65 -2.30 13.69
N LEU A 108 9.47 -1.96 13.19
CA LEU A 108 8.48 -1.18 13.95
C LEU A 108 8.03 -1.92 15.20
N GLY A 109 7.75 -3.22 15.10
CA GLY A 109 7.41 -4.07 16.24
C GLY A 109 8.49 -4.09 17.30
N ARG A 110 9.78 -4.23 16.90
CA ARG A 110 10.93 -4.14 17.84
C ARG A 110 11.00 -2.78 18.52
N LYS A 111 10.74 -1.69 17.81
CA LYS A 111 10.68 -0.35 18.40
C LYS A 111 9.58 -0.25 19.46
N VAL A 112 8.40 -0.81 19.21
CA VAL A 112 7.31 -0.87 20.20
C VAL A 112 7.72 -1.73 21.39
N MET A 113 8.34 -2.90 21.17
CA MET A 113 8.89 -3.74 22.26
C MET A 113 9.89 -2.99 23.14
N THR A 114 10.78 -2.21 22.52
CA THR A 114 11.76 -1.39 23.25
C THR A 114 11.07 -0.33 24.11
N ASN A 115 10.01 0.29 23.64
CA ASN A 115 9.23 1.25 24.40
C ASN A 115 8.51 0.60 25.61
N LEU A 116 8.22 -0.71 25.54
CA LEU A 116 7.61 -1.49 26.62
C LEU A 116 8.65 -2.13 27.58
N ASP A 117 9.95 -1.95 27.34
CA ASP A 117 11.02 -2.67 28.01
C ASP A 117 10.96 -2.55 29.55
N SER A 118 10.68 -1.34 30.07
CA SER A 118 10.54 -1.11 31.52
C SER A 118 9.39 -1.93 32.13
N ILE A 119 8.26 -2.05 31.43
CA ILE A 119 7.10 -2.82 31.87
C ILE A 119 7.39 -4.32 31.75
N LEU A 120 7.98 -4.74 30.65
CA LEU A 120 8.28 -6.15 30.39
C LEU A 120 9.35 -6.71 31.33
N LYS A 121 10.29 -5.89 31.79
CA LYS A 121 11.31 -6.25 32.77
C LYS A 121 10.85 -6.13 34.22
N SER A 122 9.75 -5.41 34.51
CA SER A 122 9.24 -5.28 35.88
C SER A 122 8.90 -6.66 36.48
N ARG A 123 9.28 -6.87 37.73
CA ARG A 123 8.93 -8.08 38.51
C ARG A 123 7.53 -8.02 39.09
N ASP A 124 6.96 -6.82 39.24
CA ASP A 124 5.64 -6.59 39.83
C ASP A 124 4.51 -6.93 38.87
N ILE A 125 4.82 -7.06 37.59
CA ILE A 125 3.85 -7.34 36.52
C ILE A 125 3.89 -8.83 36.18
N THR A 126 2.75 -9.49 36.29
CA THR A 126 2.64 -10.93 36.02
C THR A 126 2.81 -11.26 34.52
N LEU A 127 3.27 -12.47 34.25
CA LEU A 127 3.49 -12.94 32.88
C LEU A 127 2.22 -12.84 31.99
N PRO A 128 1.02 -13.21 32.45
CA PRO A 128 -0.20 -13.06 31.65
C PRO A 128 -0.47 -11.62 31.19
N ILE A 129 -0.22 -10.63 32.06
CA ILE A 129 -0.39 -9.21 31.72
C ILE A 129 0.64 -8.80 30.66
N LYS A 130 1.91 -9.21 30.80
CA LYS A 130 2.97 -8.96 29.80
C LYS A 130 2.60 -9.53 28.43
N VAL A 131 2.13 -10.78 28.38
CA VAL A 131 1.68 -11.43 27.15
C VAL A 131 0.50 -10.69 26.53
N HIS A 132 -0.47 -10.28 27.35
CA HIS A 132 -1.61 -9.49 26.88
C HIS A 132 -1.17 -8.16 26.27
N LEU A 133 -0.23 -7.48 26.91
CA LEU A 133 0.32 -6.21 26.43
C LEU A 133 1.02 -6.36 25.08
N VAL A 134 1.84 -7.39 24.92
CA VAL A 134 2.52 -7.69 23.65
C VAL A 134 1.50 -7.98 22.56
N LYS A 135 0.47 -8.80 22.84
CA LYS A 135 -0.60 -9.10 21.88
C LYS A 135 -1.39 -7.87 21.49
N ALA A 136 -1.65 -6.95 22.42
CA ALA A 136 -2.46 -5.77 22.17
C ALA A 136 -1.68 -4.64 21.46
N MET A 137 -0.38 -4.50 21.71
CA MET A 137 0.41 -3.36 21.22
C MET A 137 1.41 -3.70 20.13
N VAL A 138 2.01 -4.88 20.18
CA VAL A 138 3.09 -5.25 19.22
C VAL A 138 2.53 -5.99 18.03
N PHE A 139 1.67 -6.98 18.25
CA PHE A 139 1.12 -7.78 17.15
C PHE A 139 0.36 -6.96 16.10
N PRO A 140 -0.50 -5.98 16.47
CA PRO A 140 -1.17 -5.15 15.47
C PRO A 140 -0.20 -4.36 14.58
N VAL A 141 0.95 -3.95 15.13
CA VAL A 141 1.97 -3.23 14.37
C VAL A 141 2.72 -4.16 13.42
N VAL A 142 3.09 -5.37 13.89
CA VAL A 142 3.82 -6.36 13.08
C VAL A 142 2.94 -6.94 11.98
N MET A 143 1.68 -7.22 12.29
CA MET A 143 0.74 -7.90 11.38
C MET A 143 -0.11 -6.94 10.57
N TYR A 144 0.16 -5.64 10.62
CA TYR A 144 -0.59 -4.66 9.84
C TYR A 144 -0.45 -4.90 8.35
N GLY A 145 -1.57 -5.08 7.64
CA GLY A 145 -1.60 -5.32 6.20
C GLY A 145 -1.13 -6.71 5.77
N CYS A 146 -0.92 -7.65 6.72
CA CYS A 146 -0.39 -8.99 6.41
C CYS A 146 -1.31 -9.81 5.49
N GLU A 147 -2.58 -9.49 5.41
CA GLU A 147 -3.55 -10.11 4.51
C GLU A 147 -3.20 -9.91 3.02
N SER A 148 -2.43 -8.87 2.71
CA SER A 148 -1.98 -8.57 1.36
C SER A 148 -0.60 -9.16 1.01
N TRP A 149 0.07 -9.83 1.96
CA TRP A 149 1.43 -10.31 1.74
C TRP A 149 1.48 -11.66 1.03
N PRO A 150 2.14 -11.76 -0.14
CA PRO A 150 2.48 -13.05 -0.75
C PRO A 150 3.66 -13.68 0.00
N ILE A 151 3.40 -14.25 1.20
CA ILE A 151 4.42 -14.71 2.13
C ILE A 151 5.18 -15.93 1.58
N LYS A 152 6.49 -15.81 1.44
CA LYS A 152 7.42 -16.91 1.14
C LYS A 152 7.88 -17.59 2.43
N LYS A 153 8.38 -18.83 2.35
CA LYS A 153 8.88 -19.57 3.53
C LYS A 153 9.95 -18.82 4.35
N ALA A 154 10.76 -17.99 3.68
CA ALA A 154 11.78 -17.19 4.34
C ALA A 154 11.19 -16.08 5.22
N GLU A 155 10.10 -15.46 4.79
CA GLU A 155 9.39 -14.44 5.55
C GLU A 155 8.63 -15.06 6.74
N CYS A 156 8.01 -16.25 6.56
CA CYS A 156 7.42 -16.98 7.69
C CYS A 156 8.45 -17.21 8.80
N ARG A 157 9.63 -17.73 8.46
CA ARG A 157 10.71 -17.94 9.44
C ARG A 157 11.15 -16.67 10.16
N ARG A 158 11.14 -15.52 9.48
CA ARG A 158 11.49 -14.23 10.10
C ARG A 158 10.42 -13.76 11.07
N ILE A 159 9.14 -13.97 10.73
CA ILE A 159 8.02 -13.64 11.59
C ILE A 159 8.01 -14.56 12.81
N ASP A 160 8.23 -15.85 12.60
CA ASP A 160 8.28 -16.86 13.67
C ASP A 160 9.45 -16.64 14.65
N ALA A 161 10.55 -16.03 14.16
CA ALA A 161 11.73 -15.72 14.97
C ALA A 161 11.63 -14.36 15.71
N PHE A 162 10.59 -13.61 15.50
CA PHE A 162 10.32 -12.32 16.14
C PHE A 162 9.71 -12.49 17.53
#